data_b122ef7038b6ebe6c922d46613850c94
#
_entry.id   b122ef7038b6ebe6c922d46613850c94
#
_cell.length_a   1.000
_cell.length_b   1.000
_cell.length_c   1.000
_cell.angle_alpha   90.00
_cell.angle_beta   90.00
_cell.angle_gamma   90.00
#
_symmetry.space_group_name_H-M   'P 1'
#
loop_
_entity.id
_entity.type
_entity.pdbx_description
1 polymer ?
#
loop_
_entity_poly.entity_id
_entity_poly.type
_entity_poly.pdbx_seq_one_letter_code
_entity_poly.pdbx_strand_id
1 'polypeptide(L)'
;MAHVLVIGSGIAGLFAALRCAGAGHEVSIITKSEPQHSSTNWAQGGIAGILDKTDGVGLEAHISDTLQAGAGHCDEGIVKMVCSEAADRINDLLSIGVLFEKGEDGQFDLAREGGHSVSRILHAKDATGAMIEKSLMDAIRDSSKIRMMANHLAVDLILRDRDSPEKDIAGVWCLNDSNEMITIAADAVMIATGGAGQLYRNTTNPQVACGDGIAMAVRAGAKVRDMEFVQFHPTALAVKGDRPFLITEALRGHGAVLMSKAAYQEWKEKGGEASEYSFTLNHSPLGSLATRDVVARATDSELKLSGEDSVFLITEHLDSNVVERFPTIQSRLERHGLSLGKDPLPVAPAAHYFVGGLAVNKDGAVLQNDQERSIGGLYAIGEVACTGMHGANRLASNSLLEAVVYAHRASEYFIALNPEPNTSDIPDWRADEMVDLQEHAPLVHDRSALQSTMTDDVGLVKSNSRLLRAERRICLLKEEVERIWSRCIPSVELVELRNMVLVAELVCVESQARKENLGLHYNKDLA
;
A
#
# COMPACT_ATOMS: atom_id res chain seq x y z
N MET A 1 9.72 4.41 31.91
CA MET A 1 9.03 5.07 30.78
C MET A 1 9.87 4.80 29.55
N ALA A 2 9.36 4.05 28.59
CA ALA A 2 10.13 3.64 27.40
C ALA A 2 9.90 4.66 26.27
N HIS A 3 10.85 4.69 25.30
CA HIS A 3 10.75 5.48 24.08
C HIS A 3 10.35 4.61 22.91
N VAL A 4 9.24 4.95 22.26
CA VAL A 4 8.72 4.27 21.07
C VAL A 4 8.97 5.14 19.83
N LEU A 5 9.63 4.58 18.82
CA LEU A 5 9.79 5.21 17.52
C LEU A 5 8.80 4.63 16.53
N VAL A 6 7.95 5.48 15.96
CA VAL A 6 7.01 5.12 14.90
C VAL A 6 7.54 5.66 13.57
N ILE A 7 7.64 4.80 12.56
CA ILE A 7 8.11 5.17 11.22
C ILE A 7 6.93 5.17 10.26
N GLY A 8 6.45 6.36 9.91
CA GLY A 8 5.31 6.58 9.02
C GLY A 8 4.13 7.25 9.70
N SER A 9 3.50 8.18 8.97
CA SER A 9 2.40 9.05 9.41
C SER A 9 1.03 8.67 8.85
N GLY A 10 0.87 7.46 8.32
CA GLY A 10 -0.44 6.93 7.93
C GLY A 10 -1.28 6.53 9.16
N ILE A 11 -2.53 6.08 8.92
CA ILE A 11 -3.48 5.69 9.97
C ILE A 11 -2.88 4.74 11.02
N ALA A 12 -2.12 3.72 10.59
CA ALA A 12 -1.51 2.75 11.50
C ALA A 12 -0.52 3.42 12.46
N GLY A 13 0.41 4.23 11.92
CA GLY A 13 1.44 4.90 12.72
C GLY A 13 0.87 5.93 13.69
N LEU A 14 -0.04 6.79 13.21
CA LEU A 14 -0.67 7.81 14.06
C LEU A 14 -1.51 7.19 15.18
N PHE A 15 -2.27 6.13 14.87
CA PHE A 15 -3.10 5.46 15.87
C PHE A 15 -2.24 4.74 16.92
N ALA A 16 -1.17 4.03 16.51
CA ALA A 16 -0.24 3.38 17.43
C ALA A 16 0.47 4.39 18.34
N ALA A 17 0.89 5.55 17.80
CA ALA A 17 1.52 6.61 18.57
C ALA A 17 0.60 7.15 19.67
N LEU A 18 -0.68 7.39 19.36
CA LEU A 18 -1.67 7.84 20.34
C LEU A 18 -1.90 6.81 21.46
N ARG A 19 -1.93 5.50 21.10
CA ARG A 19 -2.09 4.42 22.09
C ARG A 19 -0.90 4.35 23.03
N CYS A 20 0.33 4.35 22.52
CA CYS A 20 1.55 4.31 23.33
C CYS A 20 1.69 5.55 24.23
N ALA A 21 1.43 6.73 23.70
CA ALA A 21 1.45 7.98 24.47
C ALA A 21 0.38 8.01 25.57
N GLY A 22 -0.83 7.52 25.27
CA GLY A 22 -1.92 7.37 26.24
C GLY A 22 -1.57 6.44 27.40
N ALA A 23 -0.75 5.43 27.17
CA ALA A 23 -0.21 4.56 28.22
C ALA A 23 0.98 5.16 29.00
N GLY A 24 1.44 6.36 28.61
CA GLY A 24 2.46 7.10 29.34
C GLY A 24 3.86 7.03 28.76
N HIS A 25 4.08 6.38 27.64
CA HIS A 25 5.38 6.30 26.97
C HIS A 25 5.69 7.59 26.19
N GLU A 26 7.01 7.86 25.97
CA GLU A 26 7.45 8.90 25.05
C GLU A 26 7.43 8.34 23.62
N VAL A 27 6.92 9.11 22.66
CA VAL A 27 6.78 8.67 21.29
C VAL A 27 7.42 9.66 20.33
N SER A 28 8.27 9.17 19.43
CA SER A 28 8.72 9.92 18.26
C SER A 28 8.09 9.34 16.99
N ILE A 29 7.52 10.19 16.15
CA ILE A 29 7.05 9.82 14.81
C ILE A 29 7.99 10.44 13.81
N ILE A 30 8.57 9.63 12.92
CA ILE A 30 9.35 10.12 11.78
C ILE A 30 8.60 9.82 10.48
N THR A 31 8.61 10.78 9.56
CA THR A 31 8.05 10.63 8.22
C THR A 31 8.95 11.31 7.19
N LYS A 32 9.25 10.61 6.09
CA LYS A 32 10.21 11.09 5.09
C LYS A 32 9.74 12.27 4.24
N SER A 33 8.48 12.66 4.38
CA SER A 33 7.86 13.81 3.72
C SER A 33 6.89 14.49 4.67
N GLU A 34 6.07 15.41 4.15
CA GLU A 34 4.98 16.00 4.93
C GLU A 34 4.00 14.91 5.39
N PRO A 35 3.46 14.97 6.63
CA PRO A 35 2.61 13.92 7.19
C PRO A 35 1.41 13.54 6.32
N GLN A 36 0.81 14.49 5.63
CA GLN A 36 -0.34 14.28 4.74
C GLN A 36 0.00 13.59 3.42
N HIS A 37 1.27 13.34 3.12
CA HIS A 37 1.69 12.60 1.93
C HIS A 37 1.64 11.08 2.17
N SER A 38 0.54 10.60 2.73
CA SER A 38 0.29 9.19 3.03
C SER A 38 -0.71 8.56 2.07
N SER A 39 -0.66 7.23 1.91
CA SER A 39 -1.72 6.49 1.19
C SER A 39 -3.07 6.59 1.90
N THR A 40 -3.07 6.76 3.22
CA THR A 40 -4.28 6.99 4.02
C THR A 40 -5.01 8.24 3.57
N ASN A 41 -4.32 9.38 3.45
CA ASN A 41 -4.92 10.65 3.02
C ASN A 41 -5.60 10.56 1.64
N TRP A 42 -5.17 9.61 0.82
CA TRP A 42 -5.69 9.41 -0.54
C TRP A 42 -6.72 8.29 -0.65
N ALA A 43 -7.05 7.63 0.45
CA ALA A 43 -8.07 6.59 0.48
C ALA A 43 -9.47 7.21 0.30
N GLN A 44 -10.08 6.92 -0.85
CA GLN A 44 -11.42 7.39 -1.21
C GLN A 44 -12.53 6.51 -0.60
N GLY A 45 -12.25 5.20 -0.46
CA GLY A 45 -13.17 4.24 0.13
C GLY A 45 -13.38 4.46 1.63
N GLY A 46 -13.87 3.41 2.32
CA GLY A 46 -14.17 3.48 3.73
C GLY A 46 -13.38 2.49 4.57
N ILE A 47 -13.86 2.31 5.79
CA ILE A 47 -13.42 1.26 6.70
C ILE A 47 -14.55 0.25 6.87
N ALA A 48 -14.25 -1.04 6.60
CA ALA A 48 -15.22 -2.12 6.74
C ALA A 48 -15.36 -2.53 8.22
N GLY A 49 -16.58 -2.75 8.68
CA GLY A 49 -16.81 -3.27 10.02
C GLY A 49 -18.28 -3.45 10.36
N ILE A 50 -18.55 -4.41 11.23
CA ILE A 50 -19.87 -4.62 11.83
C ILE A 50 -19.86 -3.96 13.21
N LEU A 51 -20.68 -2.92 13.38
CA LEU A 51 -20.70 -2.12 14.63
C LEU A 51 -21.51 -2.77 15.74
N ASP A 52 -22.59 -3.46 15.38
CA ASP A 52 -23.39 -4.22 16.35
C ASP A 52 -22.71 -5.54 16.66
N LYS A 53 -22.08 -5.62 17.83
CA LYS A 53 -21.40 -6.85 18.29
C LYS A 53 -22.34 -8.06 18.46
N THR A 54 -23.66 -7.83 18.47
CA THR A 54 -24.67 -8.92 18.55
C THR A 54 -25.06 -9.44 17.17
N ASP A 55 -24.69 -8.76 16.08
CA ASP A 55 -24.93 -9.19 14.71
C ASP A 55 -23.93 -10.26 14.25
N GLY A 56 -24.14 -11.48 14.76
CA GLY A 56 -23.31 -12.62 14.36
C GLY A 56 -23.43 -12.96 12.88
N VAL A 57 -24.57 -12.68 12.24
CA VAL A 57 -24.77 -12.96 10.80
C VAL A 57 -23.95 -11.98 9.96
N GLY A 58 -23.96 -10.71 10.29
CA GLY A 58 -23.14 -9.70 9.63
C GLY A 58 -21.64 -9.97 9.81
N LEU A 59 -21.22 -10.39 11.00
CA LEU A 59 -19.82 -10.77 11.26
C LEU A 59 -19.38 -11.97 10.41
N GLU A 60 -20.16 -13.05 10.39
CA GLU A 60 -19.86 -14.22 9.55
C GLU A 60 -19.83 -13.87 8.05
N ALA A 61 -20.72 -12.99 7.60
CA ALA A 61 -20.70 -12.48 6.23
C ALA A 61 -19.41 -11.70 5.93
N HIS A 62 -18.90 -10.87 6.86
CA HIS A 62 -17.64 -10.15 6.68
C HIS A 62 -16.44 -11.11 6.61
N ILE A 63 -16.39 -12.11 7.51
CA ILE A 63 -15.37 -13.15 7.52
C ILE A 63 -15.39 -13.94 6.21
N SER A 64 -16.57 -14.42 5.78
CA SER A 64 -16.74 -15.20 4.55
C SER A 64 -16.30 -14.42 3.30
N ASP A 65 -16.75 -13.16 3.17
CA ASP A 65 -16.37 -12.30 2.04
C ASP A 65 -14.85 -12.07 2.00
N THR A 66 -14.21 -11.90 3.17
CA THR A 66 -12.75 -11.72 3.26
C THR A 66 -12.01 -12.98 2.85
N LEU A 67 -12.41 -14.15 3.33
CA LEU A 67 -11.82 -15.45 2.97
C LEU A 67 -11.98 -15.75 1.48
N GLN A 68 -13.15 -15.45 0.93
CA GLN A 68 -13.42 -15.62 -0.50
C GLN A 68 -12.55 -14.69 -1.36
N ALA A 69 -12.44 -13.42 -0.99
CA ALA A 69 -11.59 -12.47 -1.69
C ALA A 69 -10.12 -12.88 -1.67
N GLY A 70 -9.65 -13.41 -0.56
CA GLY A 70 -8.27 -13.88 -0.38
C GLY A 70 -7.93 -15.20 -1.08
N ALA A 71 -8.88 -15.74 -1.88
CA ALA A 71 -8.68 -16.93 -2.72
C ALA A 71 -8.19 -18.18 -1.96
N GLY A 72 -8.64 -18.37 -0.72
CA GLY A 72 -8.28 -19.54 0.12
C GLY A 72 -6.87 -19.48 0.72
N HIS A 73 -6.18 -18.35 0.61
CA HIS A 73 -4.81 -18.17 1.14
C HIS A 73 -4.77 -17.35 2.45
N CYS A 74 -5.92 -16.92 2.96
CA CYS A 74 -6.00 -16.20 4.23
C CYS A 74 -5.68 -17.10 5.43
N ASP A 75 -5.12 -16.50 6.49
CA ASP A 75 -5.17 -17.10 7.83
C ASP A 75 -6.56 -16.85 8.43
N GLU A 76 -7.34 -17.92 8.54
CA GLU A 76 -8.73 -17.86 9.03
C GLU A 76 -8.82 -17.30 10.45
N GLY A 77 -7.84 -17.64 11.32
CA GLY A 77 -7.76 -17.15 12.69
C GLY A 77 -7.55 -15.62 12.73
N ILE A 78 -6.68 -15.12 11.86
CA ILE A 78 -6.42 -13.68 11.72
C ILE A 78 -7.65 -12.97 11.16
N VAL A 79 -8.29 -13.50 10.11
CA VAL A 79 -9.51 -12.90 9.55
C VAL A 79 -10.60 -12.78 10.62
N LYS A 80 -10.87 -13.85 11.37
CA LYS A 80 -11.84 -13.83 12.47
C LYS A 80 -11.48 -12.80 13.53
N MET A 81 -10.22 -12.75 13.94
CA MET A 81 -9.73 -11.80 14.91
C MET A 81 -9.95 -10.35 14.46
N VAL A 82 -9.49 -9.98 13.25
CA VAL A 82 -9.59 -8.61 12.75
C VAL A 82 -11.04 -8.19 12.56
N CYS A 83 -11.90 -9.03 11.98
CA CYS A 83 -13.31 -8.71 11.78
C CYS A 83 -14.06 -8.56 13.12
N SER A 84 -13.72 -9.37 14.13
CA SER A 84 -14.37 -9.29 15.46
C SER A 84 -13.97 -8.04 16.23
N GLU A 85 -12.78 -7.51 16.05
CA GLU A 85 -12.30 -6.29 16.70
C GLU A 85 -12.77 -4.99 16.00
N ALA A 86 -13.41 -5.09 14.83
CA ALA A 86 -13.77 -3.94 14.00
C ALA A 86 -14.60 -2.88 14.77
N ALA A 87 -15.65 -3.32 15.50
CA ALA A 87 -16.51 -2.41 16.24
C ALA A 87 -15.74 -1.56 17.26
N ASP A 88 -14.83 -2.20 18.02
CA ASP A 88 -14.02 -1.51 19.02
C ASP A 88 -13.09 -0.48 18.38
N ARG A 89 -12.43 -0.87 17.31
CA ARG A 89 -11.47 0.03 16.63
C ARG A 89 -12.15 1.20 15.93
N ILE A 90 -13.31 0.98 15.34
CA ILE A 90 -14.13 2.07 14.77
C ILE A 90 -14.60 3.01 15.88
N ASN A 91 -15.02 2.48 17.04
CA ASN A 91 -15.39 3.29 18.19
C ASN A 91 -14.19 4.10 18.74
N ASP A 92 -12.98 3.54 18.75
CA ASP A 92 -11.78 4.30 19.09
C ASP A 92 -11.58 5.49 18.13
N LEU A 93 -11.74 5.29 16.82
CA LEU A 93 -11.65 6.39 15.83
C LEU A 93 -12.73 7.45 16.05
N LEU A 94 -13.97 7.05 16.34
CA LEU A 94 -15.05 7.97 16.69
C LEU A 94 -14.72 8.79 17.94
N SER A 95 -14.13 8.17 18.97
CA SER A 95 -13.73 8.84 20.21
C SER A 95 -12.62 9.87 20.00
N ILE A 96 -11.77 9.66 18.99
CA ILE A 96 -10.71 10.61 18.58
C ILE A 96 -11.29 11.78 17.77
N GLY A 97 -12.57 11.70 17.34
CA GLY A 97 -13.23 12.75 16.59
C GLY A 97 -13.36 12.52 15.10
N VAL A 98 -13.14 11.28 14.62
CA VAL A 98 -13.43 10.92 13.24
C VAL A 98 -14.93 10.99 12.99
N LEU A 99 -15.33 11.66 11.91
CA LEU A 99 -16.72 11.84 11.53
C LEU A 99 -17.03 11.00 10.29
N PHE A 100 -17.89 10.00 10.47
CA PHE A 100 -18.46 9.25 9.36
C PHE A 100 -19.85 9.77 9.00
N GLU A 101 -20.28 9.57 7.75
CA GLU A 101 -21.59 10.02 7.29
C GLU A 101 -22.74 9.29 7.98
N LYS A 102 -23.82 10.02 8.18
CA LYS A 102 -25.07 9.52 8.76
C LYS A 102 -26.22 9.83 7.85
N GLY A 103 -27.18 8.89 7.77
CA GLY A 103 -28.45 9.11 7.11
C GLY A 103 -29.37 10.08 7.85
N GLU A 104 -30.51 10.37 7.26
CA GLU A 104 -31.53 11.25 7.86
C GLU A 104 -32.10 10.71 9.19
N ASP A 105 -32.01 9.40 9.40
CA ASP A 105 -32.41 8.70 10.62
C ASP A 105 -31.36 8.78 11.75
N GLY A 106 -30.21 9.41 11.48
CA GLY A 106 -29.10 9.54 12.42
C GLY A 106 -28.21 8.30 12.55
N GLN A 107 -28.53 7.19 11.86
CA GLN A 107 -27.66 6.01 11.77
C GLN A 107 -26.53 6.26 10.78
N PHE A 108 -25.45 5.46 10.86
CA PHE A 108 -24.38 5.55 9.87
C PHE A 108 -24.88 5.15 8.49
N ASP A 109 -24.52 5.93 7.48
CA ASP A 109 -24.73 5.59 6.08
C ASP A 109 -23.65 4.57 5.68
N LEU A 110 -24.05 3.31 5.47
CA LEU A 110 -23.15 2.21 5.18
C LEU A 110 -23.11 1.92 3.69
N ALA A 111 -21.93 2.11 3.10
CA ALA A 111 -21.70 1.77 1.70
C ALA A 111 -21.43 0.26 1.52
N ARG A 112 -21.60 -0.18 0.26
CA ARG A 112 -21.22 -1.51 -0.21
C ARG A 112 -20.25 -1.38 -1.37
N GLU A 113 -19.09 -2.03 -1.27
CA GLU A 113 -18.08 -2.11 -2.32
C GLU A 113 -17.99 -3.52 -2.92
N GLY A 114 -17.26 -3.65 -4.02
CA GLY A 114 -17.07 -4.94 -4.69
C GLY A 114 -16.49 -6.02 -3.78
N GLY A 115 -17.07 -7.23 -3.83
CA GLY A 115 -16.69 -8.36 -2.98
C GLY A 115 -17.44 -8.43 -1.65
N HIS A 116 -18.16 -7.38 -1.22
CA HIS A 116 -18.99 -7.42 -0.02
C HIS A 116 -20.40 -7.91 -0.31
N SER A 117 -20.88 -8.86 0.46
CA SER A 117 -22.25 -9.40 0.36
C SER A 117 -23.31 -8.45 0.93
N VAL A 118 -22.92 -7.63 1.95
CA VAL A 118 -23.80 -6.66 2.61
C VAL A 118 -23.10 -5.29 2.76
N SER A 119 -23.90 -4.23 2.98
CA SER A 119 -23.37 -2.89 3.31
C SER A 119 -22.80 -2.88 4.71
N ARG A 120 -21.51 -2.53 4.85
CA ARG A 120 -20.79 -2.50 6.14
C ARG A 120 -19.65 -1.48 6.17
N ILE A 121 -19.55 -0.62 5.16
CA ILE A 121 -18.41 0.27 4.99
C ILE A 121 -18.79 1.65 5.48
N LEU A 122 -18.15 2.11 6.58
CA LEU A 122 -18.27 3.47 7.04
C LEU A 122 -17.39 4.38 6.17
N HIS A 123 -17.94 5.52 5.78
CA HIS A 123 -17.27 6.45 4.89
C HIS A 123 -17.55 7.92 5.26
N ALA A 124 -16.70 8.81 4.75
CA ALA A 124 -16.88 10.25 4.79
C ALA A 124 -16.81 10.78 3.35
N LYS A 125 -17.92 10.61 2.60
CA LYS A 125 -18.01 10.83 1.15
C LYS A 125 -16.92 10.01 0.41
N ASP A 126 -16.16 10.69 -0.44
CA ASP A 126 -15.02 10.14 -1.18
C ASP A 126 -13.65 10.57 -0.61
N ALA A 127 -13.62 10.92 0.69
CA ALA A 127 -12.44 11.44 1.38
C ALA A 127 -12.26 10.85 2.79
N THR A 128 -12.65 9.58 2.98
CA THR A 128 -12.63 8.93 4.30
C THR A 128 -11.24 8.92 4.92
N GLY A 129 -10.23 8.58 4.14
CA GLY A 129 -8.85 8.55 4.64
C GLY A 129 -8.35 9.92 5.09
N ALA A 130 -8.65 10.98 4.34
CA ALA A 130 -8.29 12.35 4.72
C ALA A 130 -8.98 12.80 6.02
N MET A 131 -10.24 12.41 6.24
CA MET A 131 -10.97 12.71 7.48
C MET A 131 -10.33 11.98 8.67
N ILE A 132 -10.03 10.70 8.54
CA ILE A 132 -9.38 9.91 9.59
C ILE A 132 -8.01 10.50 9.93
N GLU A 133 -7.17 10.74 8.92
CA GLU A 133 -5.82 11.27 9.12
C GLU A 133 -5.83 12.64 9.80
N LYS A 134 -6.75 13.53 9.37
CA LYS A 134 -6.90 14.83 9.98
C LYS A 134 -7.23 14.73 11.48
N SER A 135 -8.21 13.91 11.86
CA SER A 135 -8.61 13.74 13.26
C SER A 135 -7.47 13.16 14.11
N LEU A 136 -6.74 12.17 13.59
CA LEU A 136 -5.57 11.61 14.26
C LEU A 136 -4.44 12.64 14.42
N MET A 137 -4.17 13.45 13.38
CA MET A 137 -3.16 14.51 13.43
C MET A 137 -3.51 15.61 14.42
N ASP A 138 -4.78 15.98 14.53
CA ASP A 138 -5.23 16.95 15.52
C ASP A 138 -5.01 16.40 16.94
N ALA A 139 -5.35 15.13 17.21
CA ALA A 139 -5.08 14.48 18.49
C ALA A 139 -3.58 14.34 18.81
N ILE A 140 -2.74 14.10 17.80
CA ILE A 140 -1.26 14.07 17.95
C ILE A 140 -0.72 15.43 18.40
N ARG A 141 -1.21 16.53 17.80
CA ARG A 141 -0.76 17.89 18.17
C ARG A 141 -1.10 18.26 19.62
N ASP A 142 -2.20 17.72 20.14
CA ASP A 142 -2.62 17.98 21.52
C ASP A 142 -1.84 17.15 22.56
N SER A 143 -1.04 16.18 22.13
CA SER A 143 -0.27 15.31 23.00
C SER A 143 1.13 15.87 23.30
N SER A 144 1.43 16.13 24.57
CA SER A 144 2.77 16.55 25.01
C SER A 144 3.82 15.43 24.99
N LYS A 145 3.41 14.17 24.78
CA LYS A 145 4.29 12.98 24.77
C LYS A 145 4.67 12.52 23.38
N ILE A 146 4.12 13.14 22.33
CA ILE A 146 4.40 12.77 20.96
C ILE A 146 5.17 13.88 20.27
N ARG A 147 6.35 13.53 19.75
CA ARG A 147 7.15 14.40 18.90
C ARG A 147 7.08 13.93 17.46
N MET A 148 6.58 14.76 16.54
CA MET A 148 6.58 14.48 15.10
C MET A 148 7.76 15.17 14.42
N MET A 149 8.48 14.41 13.59
CA MET A 149 9.61 14.87 12.80
C MET A 149 9.34 14.56 11.33
N ALA A 150 8.90 15.57 10.59
CA ALA A 150 8.71 15.50 9.14
C ALA A 150 10.05 15.62 8.41
N ASN A 151 10.09 15.15 7.15
CA ASN A 151 11.30 15.16 6.31
C ASN A 151 12.48 14.39 6.95
N HIS A 152 12.15 13.30 7.66
CA HIS A 152 13.12 12.40 8.27
C HIS A 152 12.95 11.01 7.67
N LEU A 153 13.97 10.54 6.96
CA LEU A 153 13.96 9.22 6.30
C LEU A 153 14.74 8.19 7.13
N ALA A 154 14.03 7.17 7.63
CA ALA A 154 14.70 6.01 8.23
C ALA A 154 15.52 5.27 7.17
N VAL A 155 16.79 5.05 7.45
CA VAL A 155 17.75 4.44 6.53
C VAL A 155 17.95 2.96 6.84
N ASP A 156 18.35 2.65 8.08
CA ASP A 156 18.52 1.27 8.56
C ASP A 156 18.18 1.13 10.05
N LEU A 157 17.74 -0.07 10.42
CA LEU A 157 17.50 -0.45 11.80
C LEU A 157 18.84 -0.75 12.51
N ILE A 158 18.96 -0.34 13.76
CA ILE A 158 20.11 -0.63 14.61
C ILE A 158 19.74 -1.79 15.53
N LEU A 159 20.47 -2.89 15.40
CA LEU A 159 20.37 -4.05 16.30
C LEU A 159 21.36 -3.90 17.44
N ARG A 160 20.99 -4.31 18.67
CA ARG A 160 21.87 -4.33 19.85
C ARG A 160 23.11 -5.18 19.61
N ASP A 161 22.88 -6.38 19.05
CA ASP A 161 23.93 -7.31 18.65
C ASP A 161 23.53 -7.94 17.30
N ARG A 162 24.30 -7.64 16.26
CA ARG A 162 24.05 -8.17 14.91
C ARG A 162 24.37 -9.65 14.79
N ASP A 163 25.29 -10.13 15.59
CA ASP A 163 25.79 -11.51 15.53
C ASP A 163 25.00 -12.44 16.45
N SER A 164 24.17 -11.88 17.35
CA SER A 164 23.29 -12.64 18.20
C SER A 164 22.21 -13.37 17.40
N PRO A 165 21.92 -14.64 17.71
CA PRO A 165 20.74 -15.32 17.19
C PRO A 165 19.42 -14.73 17.72
N GLU A 166 19.44 -14.04 18.85
CA GLU A 166 18.32 -13.28 19.41
C GLU A 166 18.53 -11.81 19.07
N LYS A 167 17.78 -11.34 18.06
CA LYS A 167 17.90 -9.98 17.56
C LYS A 167 16.97 -9.05 18.31
N ASP A 168 17.51 -7.95 18.84
CA ASP A 168 16.79 -6.88 19.51
C ASP A 168 17.08 -5.53 18.86
N ILE A 169 16.05 -4.70 18.75
CA ILE A 169 16.17 -3.33 18.24
C ILE A 169 16.81 -2.43 19.31
N ALA A 170 17.68 -1.51 18.85
CA ALA A 170 18.24 -0.44 19.66
C ALA A 170 17.82 0.95 19.16
N GLY A 171 17.44 1.09 17.88
CA GLY A 171 17.09 2.35 17.28
C GLY A 171 17.15 2.31 15.77
N VAL A 172 17.32 3.49 15.18
CA VAL A 172 17.33 3.70 13.73
C VAL A 172 18.38 4.73 13.35
N TRP A 173 19.10 4.51 12.27
CA TRP A 173 19.82 5.57 11.56
C TRP A 173 18.85 6.27 10.62
N CYS A 174 18.87 7.59 10.63
CA CYS A 174 17.88 8.43 9.93
C CYS A 174 18.58 9.61 9.25
N LEU A 175 18.20 9.92 8.01
CA LEU A 175 18.49 11.21 7.40
C LEU A 175 17.50 12.24 7.92
N ASN A 176 17.99 13.35 8.47
CA ASN A 176 17.17 14.45 8.94
C ASN A 176 16.76 15.39 7.79
N ASP A 177 16.03 16.46 8.10
CA ASP A 177 15.60 17.50 7.16
C ASP A 177 16.74 18.30 6.50
N SER A 178 17.94 18.22 7.08
CA SER A 178 19.18 18.81 6.53
C SER A 178 20.00 17.79 5.73
N ASN A 179 19.50 16.57 5.49
CA ASN A 179 20.21 15.44 4.88
C ASN A 179 21.46 14.98 5.68
N GLU A 180 21.44 15.15 6.99
CA GLU A 180 22.47 14.63 7.87
C GLU A 180 22.02 13.31 8.49
N MET A 181 22.94 12.36 8.60
CA MET A 181 22.68 11.10 9.29
C MET A 181 22.69 11.33 10.81
N ILE A 182 21.58 10.97 11.45
CA ILE A 182 21.40 11.01 12.89
C ILE A 182 21.04 9.63 13.43
N THR A 183 21.35 9.40 14.70
CA THR A 183 20.97 8.20 15.44
C THR A 183 19.75 8.51 16.32
N ILE A 184 18.69 7.73 16.18
CA ILE A 184 17.50 7.82 17.03
C ILE A 184 17.40 6.52 17.84
N ALA A 185 17.75 6.60 19.13
CA ALA A 185 17.62 5.49 20.07
C ALA A 185 16.14 5.22 20.37
N ALA A 186 15.76 3.95 20.46
CA ALA A 186 14.39 3.57 20.81
C ALA A 186 14.36 2.21 21.52
N ASP A 187 13.40 2.05 22.45
CA ASP A 187 13.13 0.78 23.11
C ASP A 187 12.26 -0.14 22.25
N ALA A 188 11.46 0.48 21.37
CA ALA A 188 10.70 -0.22 20.34
C ALA A 188 10.59 0.62 19.07
N VAL A 189 10.55 -0.05 17.92
CA VAL A 189 10.31 0.54 16.61
C VAL A 189 9.07 -0.08 16.00
N MET A 190 8.08 0.77 15.65
CA MET A 190 6.87 0.39 14.94
C MET A 190 6.96 0.86 13.50
N ILE A 191 7.16 -0.07 12.57
CA ILE A 191 7.22 0.21 11.13
C ILE A 191 5.79 0.35 10.60
N ALA A 192 5.41 1.53 10.09
CA ALA A 192 4.10 1.87 9.52
C ALA A 192 4.27 2.59 8.16
N THR A 193 5.25 2.17 7.37
CA THR A 193 5.73 2.86 6.16
C THR A 193 4.85 2.64 4.93
N GLY A 194 3.79 1.81 5.03
CA GLY A 194 2.99 1.42 3.89
C GLY A 194 3.71 0.45 2.94
N GLY A 195 3.18 0.29 1.74
CA GLY A 195 3.66 -0.64 0.74
C GLY A 195 4.76 -0.10 -0.18
N ALA A 196 4.89 -0.72 -1.35
CA ALA A 196 5.95 -0.47 -2.32
C ALA A 196 5.42 -0.17 -3.74
N GLY A 197 4.32 0.57 -3.85
CA GLY A 197 3.70 0.85 -5.15
C GLY A 197 4.59 1.58 -6.16
N GLN A 198 5.59 2.34 -5.67
CA GLN A 198 6.58 3.02 -6.52
C GLN A 198 7.54 2.08 -7.27
N LEU A 199 7.47 0.77 -7.03
CA LEU A 199 8.14 -0.22 -7.88
C LEU A 199 7.58 -0.25 -9.32
N TYR A 200 6.38 0.27 -9.54
CA TYR A 200 5.68 0.22 -10.83
C TYR A 200 5.56 1.63 -11.43
N ARG A 201 5.61 1.73 -12.77
CA ARG A 201 5.44 3.01 -13.49
C ARG A 201 4.11 3.68 -13.17
N ASN A 202 3.04 2.90 -13.13
CA ASN A 202 1.71 3.37 -12.81
C ASN A 202 1.32 2.90 -11.42
N THR A 203 1.12 3.83 -10.51
CA THR A 203 0.65 3.55 -9.16
C THR A 203 -0.26 4.66 -8.66
N THR A 204 -1.29 4.28 -7.89
CA THR A 204 -2.14 5.22 -7.17
C THR A 204 -1.54 5.65 -5.83
N ASN A 205 -0.42 5.04 -5.43
CA ASN A 205 0.25 5.35 -4.18
C ASN A 205 1.07 6.64 -4.27
N PRO A 206 1.32 7.32 -3.13
CA PRO A 206 2.19 8.49 -3.08
C PRO A 206 3.64 8.15 -3.42
N GLN A 207 4.42 9.17 -3.76
CA GLN A 207 5.84 9.02 -4.09
C GLN A 207 6.67 8.40 -2.95
N VAL A 208 6.19 8.53 -1.72
CA VAL A 208 6.82 7.95 -0.53
C VAL A 208 6.71 6.42 -0.43
N ALA A 209 5.87 5.76 -1.20
CA ALA A 209 5.62 4.31 -1.12
C ALA A 209 6.70 3.49 -1.86
N CYS A 210 7.96 3.55 -1.39
CA CYS A 210 9.13 2.91 -1.99
C CYS A 210 9.49 1.55 -1.35
N GLY A 211 8.77 1.10 -0.31
CA GLY A 211 9.07 -0.16 0.39
C GLY A 211 10.18 -0.04 1.43
N ASP A 212 10.45 1.16 1.93
CA ASP A 212 11.58 1.43 2.85
C ASP A 212 11.55 0.56 4.10
N GLY A 213 10.37 0.43 4.74
CA GLY A 213 10.21 -0.40 5.94
C GLY A 213 10.48 -1.88 5.70
N ILE A 214 10.03 -2.40 4.54
CA ILE A 214 10.32 -3.79 4.15
C ILE A 214 11.83 -3.97 3.99
N ALA A 215 12.48 -3.09 3.22
CA ALA A 215 13.89 -3.21 2.91
C ALA A 215 14.79 -3.14 4.15
N MET A 216 14.58 -2.15 5.04
CA MET A 216 15.41 -2.02 6.24
C MET A 216 15.19 -3.16 7.24
N ALA A 217 13.96 -3.68 7.36
CA ALA A 217 13.70 -4.81 8.23
C ALA A 217 14.32 -6.12 7.69
N VAL A 218 14.27 -6.34 6.37
CA VAL A 218 14.94 -7.49 5.72
C VAL A 218 16.46 -7.43 5.94
N ARG A 219 17.10 -6.26 5.83
CA ARG A 219 18.52 -6.09 6.16
C ARG A 219 18.83 -6.36 7.64
N ALA A 220 17.84 -6.16 8.52
CA ALA A 220 17.93 -6.53 9.94
C ALA A 220 17.63 -8.02 10.21
N GLY A 221 17.27 -8.79 9.18
CA GLY A 221 17.00 -10.24 9.29
C GLY A 221 15.53 -10.59 9.48
N ALA A 222 14.62 -9.68 9.15
CA ALA A 222 13.18 -9.96 9.17
C ALA A 222 12.75 -10.89 8.03
N LYS A 223 11.73 -11.69 8.30
CA LYS A 223 11.05 -12.55 7.33
C LYS A 223 10.02 -11.75 6.54
N VAL A 224 9.93 -12.01 5.23
CA VAL A 224 8.83 -11.54 4.37
C VAL A 224 7.96 -12.70 3.94
N ARG A 225 6.73 -12.40 3.52
CA ARG A 225 5.78 -13.35 2.91
C ARG A 225 4.96 -12.69 1.82
N ASP A 226 4.54 -13.50 0.84
CA ASP A 226 3.49 -13.16 -0.13
C ASP A 226 3.83 -11.92 -0.98
N MET A 227 5.13 -11.65 -1.22
CA MET A 227 5.62 -10.46 -1.91
C MET A 227 5.14 -10.38 -3.36
N GLU A 228 4.77 -11.51 -3.98
CA GLU A 228 4.23 -11.59 -5.34
C GLU A 228 2.79 -11.10 -5.46
N PHE A 229 2.06 -10.89 -4.35
CA PHE A 229 0.68 -10.42 -4.37
C PHE A 229 0.62 -8.90 -4.29
N VAL A 230 0.58 -8.27 -5.44
CA VAL A 230 0.40 -6.82 -5.59
C VAL A 230 -0.93 -6.58 -6.29
N GLN A 231 -1.85 -5.86 -5.64
CA GLN A 231 -3.15 -5.52 -6.20
C GLN A 231 -3.04 -4.31 -7.12
N PHE A 232 -3.54 -4.48 -8.35
CA PHE A 232 -3.65 -3.40 -9.33
C PHE A 232 -5.09 -2.94 -9.46
N HIS A 233 -5.32 -1.63 -9.50
CA HIS A 233 -6.60 -1.07 -9.88
C HIS A 233 -6.69 -0.98 -11.41
N PRO A 234 -7.75 -1.49 -12.06
CA PRO A 234 -7.83 -1.60 -13.51
C PRO A 234 -7.95 -0.27 -14.24
N THR A 235 -8.54 0.75 -13.61
CA THR A 235 -8.89 2.03 -14.24
C THR A 235 -8.33 3.21 -13.45
N ALA A 236 -7.02 3.44 -13.55
CA ALA A 236 -6.40 4.67 -13.10
C ALA A 236 -6.20 5.62 -14.30
N LEU A 237 -6.54 6.89 -14.15
CA LEU A 237 -6.30 7.92 -15.16
C LEU A 237 -4.80 8.00 -15.44
N ALA A 238 -4.41 7.78 -16.70
CA ALA A 238 -3.03 7.69 -17.14
C ALA A 238 -2.68 8.89 -18.04
N VAL A 239 -2.57 10.07 -17.44
CA VAL A 239 -2.13 11.28 -18.13
C VAL A 239 -0.63 11.47 -17.91
N LYS A 240 0.11 11.63 -19.01
CA LYS A 240 1.56 11.78 -18.95
C LYS A 240 1.96 13.05 -18.16
N GLY A 241 2.85 12.87 -17.20
CA GLY A 241 3.36 13.96 -16.36
C GLY A 241 2.53 14.24 -15.10
N ASP A 242 1.44 13.50 -14.90
CA ASP A 242 0.68 13.53 -13.63
C ASP A 242 0.61 12.14 -12.99
N ARG A 243 0.30 12.13 -11.70
CA ARG A 243 0.11 10.90 -10.94
C ARG A 243 -1.19 10.21 -11.37
N PRO A 244 -1.19 8.89 -11.58
CA PRO A 244 -2.41 8.14 -11.84
C PRO A 244 -3.47 8.40 -10.76
N PHE A 245 -4.65 8.84 -11.20
CA PHE A 245 -5.80 9.09 -10.33
C PHE A 245 -6.80 7.95 -10.46
N LEU A 246 -7.26 7.41 -9.33
CA LEU A 246 -8.20 6.30 -9.32
C LEU A 246 -9.57 6.74 -9.87
N ILE A 247 -10.00 6.12 -10.98
CA ILE A 247 -11.36 6.26 -11.47
C ILE A 247 -12.19 5.11 -10.88
N THR A 248 -13.16 5.45 -10.04
CA THR A 248 -13.96 4.47 -9.30
C THR A 248 -14.62 3.44 -10.21
N GLU A 249 -14.73 2.21 -9.72
CA GLU A 249 -15.43 1.12 -10.38
C GLU A 249 -16.90 1.42 -10.64
N ALA A 250 -17.52 2.25 -9.80
CA ALA A 250 -18.90 2.69 -9.95
C ALA A 250 -19.18 3.32 -11.32
N LEU A 251 -18.17 3.94 -11.96
CA LEU A 251 -18.33 4.51 -13.31
C LEU A 251 -18.51 3.40 -14.37
N ARG A 252 -17.79 2.27 -14.25
CA ARG A 252 -18.01 1.08 -15.09
C ARG A 252 -19.37 0.44 -14.80
N GLY A 253 -19.75 0.37 -13.51
CA GLY A 253 -21.09 -0.06 -13.10
C GLY A 253 -22.22 0.83 -13.67
N HIS A 254 -21.92 2.11 -13.93
CA HIS A 254 -22.85 3.04 -14.57
C HIS A 254 -22.87 2.92 -16.10
N GLY A 255 -22.04 2.03 -16.66
CA GLY A 255 -22.04 1.71 -18.09
C GLY A 255 -20.80 2.17 -18.87
N ALA A 256 -19.79 2.74 -18.22
CA ALA A 256 -18.55 3.09 -18.92
C ALA A 256 -17.84 1.86 -19.49
N VAL A 257 -17.32 1.96 -20.72
CA VAL A 257 -16.78 0.85 -21.50
C VAL A 257 -15.29 1.05 -21.77
N LEU A 258 -14.51 -0.03 -21.61
CA LEU A 258 -13.09 -0.04 -21.94
C LEU A 258 -12.89 -0.42 -23.42
N MET A 259 -12.17 0.39 -24.17
CA MET A 259 -11.81 0.16 -25.57
C MET A 259 -10.31 0.37 -25.79
N SER A 260 -9.73 -0.37 -26.74
CA SER A 260 -8.43 0.02 -27.29
C SER A 260 -8.58 1.30 -28.13
N LYS A 261 -7.48 2.00 -28.41
CA LYS A 261 -7.52 3.20 -29.25
C LYS A 261 -8.06 2.88 -30.65
N ALA A 262 -7.72 1.73 -31.21
CA ALA A 262 -8.20 1.29 -32.50
C ALA A 262 -9.71 1.00 -32.49
N ALA A 263 -10.21 0.29 -31.47
CA ALA A 263 -11.63 -0.01 -31.31
C ALA A 263 -12.46 1.27 -31.09
N TYR A 264 -11.92 2.26 -30.37
CA TYR A 264 -12.58 3.56 -30.21
C TYR A 264 -12.74 4.30 -31.56
N GLN A 265 -11.69 4.32 -32.39
CA GLN A 265 -11.78 4.89 -33.74
C GLN A 265 -12.85 4.20 -34.59
N GLU A 266 -12.84 2.86 -34.57
CA GLU A 266 -13.82 2.06 -35.28
C GLU A 266 -15.25 2.34 -34.81
N TRP A 267 -15.48 2.45 -33.49
CA TRP A 267 -16.79 2.83 -32.92
C TRP A 267 -17.23 4.22 -33.34
N LYS A 268 -16.32 5.20 -33.38
CA LYS A 268 -16.62 6.57 -33.85
C LYS A 268 -17.02 6.60 -35.33
N GLU A 269 -16.46 5.73 -36.17
CA GLU A 269 -16.76 5.65 -37.60
C GLU A 269 -18.06 4.88 -37.90
N LYS A 270 -18.29 3.76 -37.23
CA LYS A 270 -19.38 2.82 -37.54
C LYS A 270 -20.62 3.06 -36.67
N GLY A 271 -20.45 3.64 -35.47
CA GLY A 271 -21.53 3.73 -34.49
C GLY A 271 -21.88 2.36 -33.88
N GLY A 272 -23.06 2.27 -33.28
CA GLY A 272 -23.57 1.05 -32.61
C GLY A 272 -23.33 1.05 -31.10
N GLU A 273 -23.62 -0.10 -30.47
CA GLU A 273 -23.49 -0.24 -29.01
C GLU A 273 -22.01 -0.21 -28.58
N ALA A 274 -21.65 0.73 -27.72
CA ALA A 274 -20.28 0.90 -27.26
C ALA A 274 -19.70 -0.38 -26.62
N SER A 275 -20.52 -1.14 -25.91
CA SER A 275 -20.12 -2.38 -25.24
C SER A 275 -19.58 -3.44 -26.19
N GLU A 276 -20.03 -3.49 -27.44
CA GLU A 276 -19.59 -4.47 -28.45
C GLU A 276 -18.14 -4.26 -28.90
N TYR A 277 -17.59 -3.06 -28.70
CA TYR A 277 -16.21 -2.71 -29.06
C TYR A 277 -15.21 -2.93 -27.93
N SER A 278 -15.66 -3.49 -26.80
CA SER A 278 -14.80 -3.71 -25.64
C SER A 278 -13.89 -4.91 -25.83
N PHE A 279 -12.58 -4.69 -25.78
CA PHE A 279 -11.60 -5.81 -25.80
C PHE A 279 -11.76 -6.76 -24.60
N THR A 280 -12.40 -6.30 -23.51
CA THR A 280 -12.63 -7.13 -22.33
C THR A 280 -13.60 -8.28 -22.58
N LEU A 281 -14.42 -8.22 -23.64
CA LEU A 281 -15.29 -9.31 -24.07
C LEU A 281 -14.49 -10.58 -24.49
N ASN A 282 -13.26 -10.42 -24.92
CA ASN A 282 -12.37 -11.55 -25.25
C ASN A 282 -11.94 -12.33 -23.99
N HIS A 283 -12.14 -11.75 -22.80
CA HIS A 283 -11.71 -12.33 -21.51
C HIS A 283 -12.90 -12.70 -20.60
N SER A 284 -14.05 -12.05 -20.77
CA SER A 284 -15.26 -12.32 -19.98
C SER A 284 -16.50 -11.89 -20.75
N PRO A 285 -17.60 -12.67 -20.71
CA PRO A 285 -18.88 -12.27 -21.29
C PRO A 285 -19.50 -11.04 -20.59
N LEU A 286 -19.03 -10.70 -19.39
CA LEU A 286 -19.44 -9.47 -18.68
C LEU A 286 -18.70 -8.22 -19.20
N GLY A 287 -17.72 -8.37 -20.09
CA GLY A 287 -16.97 -7.26 -20.66
C GLY A 287 -16.34 -6.37 -19.58
N SER A 288 -16.56 -5.07 -19.68
CA SER A 288 -16.03 -4.07 -18.74
C SER A 288 -16.64 -4.14 -17.32
N LEU A 289 -17.70 -4.95 -17.11
CA LEU A 289 -18.30 -5.23 -15.81
C LEU A 289 -17.72 -6.46 -15.11
N ALA A 290 -16.76 -7.15 -15.74
CA ALA A 290 -16.06 -8.26 -15.11
C ALA A 290 -15.30 -7.82 -13.85
N THR A 291 -14.88 -8.77 -13.02
CA THR A 291 -14.13 -8.51 -11.78
C THR A 291 -12.82 -7.75 -12.04
N ARG A 292 -12.34 -7.01 -11.04
CA ARG A 292 -11.14 -6.12 -11.16
C ARG A 292 -9.94 -6.84 -11.72
N ASP A 293 -9.68 -8.04 -11.27
CA ASP A 293 -8.52 -8.85 -11.68
C ASP A 293 -8.62 -9.25 -13.16
N VAL A 294 -9.81 -9.64 -13.64
CA VAL A 294 -10.06 -9.97 -15.04
C VAL A 294 -9.87 -8.73 -15.92
N VAL A 295 -10.49 -7.61 -15.54
CA VAL A 295 -10.38 -6.34 -16.29
C VAL A 295 -8.94 -5.84 -16.31
N ALA A 296 -8.22 -5.91 -15.19
CA ALA A 296 -6.83 -5.47 -15.11
C ALA A 296 -5.92 -6.33 -16.00
N ARG A 297 -6.08 -7.66 -15.98
CA ARG A 297 -5.33 -8.58 -16.86
C ARG A 297 -5.67 -8.38 -18.33
N ALA A 298 -6.93 -8.17 -18.67
CA ALA A 298 -7.35 -7.88 -20.04
C ALA A 298 -6.70 -6.60 -20.55
N THR A 299 -6.71 -5.54 -19.75
CA THR A 299 -6.09 -4.26 -20.09
C THR A 299 -4.57 -4.38 -20.22
N ASP A 300 -3.89 -5.06 -19.29
CA ASP A 300 -2.45 -5.31 -19.39
C ASP A 300 -2.08 -6.09 -20.66
N SER A 301 -2.90 -7.07 -21.03
CA SER A 301 -2.70 -7.85 -22.26
C SER A 301 -2.87 -6.99 -23.51
N GLU A 302 -3.89 -6.13 -23.55
CA GLU A 302 -4.12 -5.20 -24.65
C GLU A 302 -2.97 -4.19 -24.81
N LEU A 303 -2.50 -3.61 -23.69
CA LEU A 303 -1.35 -2.69 -23.70
C LEU A 303 -0.07 -3.35 -24.21
N LYS A 304 0.16 -4.60 -23.83
CA LYS A 304 1.34 -5.37 -24.29
C LYS A 304 1.25 -5.78 -25.76
N LEU A 305 0.04 -5.98 -26.29
CA LEU A 305 -0.18 -6.32 -27.72
C LEU A 305 -0.05 -5.07 -28.60
N SER A 306 -0.65 -3.96 -28.17
CA SER A 306 -0.67 -2.72 -28.95
C SER A 306 0.62 -1.90 -28.84
N GLY A 307 1.38 -2.06 -27.75
CA GLY A 307 2.53 -1.21 -27.44
C GLY A 307 2.16 0.18 -26.93
N GLU A 308 0.88 0.39 -26.63
CA GLU A 308 0.36 1.66 -26.11
C GLU A 308 0.54 1.80 -24.60
N ASP A 309 0.59 3.04 -24.11
CA ASP A 309 0.73 3.35 -22.67
C ASP A 309 -0.63 3.38 -21.93
N SER A 310 -1.74 3.46 -22.67
CA SER A 310 -3.09 3.53 -22.09
C SER A 310 -4.15 2.98 -23.05
N VAL A 311 -5.26 2.49 -22.51
CA VAL A 311 -6.52 2.25 -23.20
C VAL A 311 -7.48 3.39 -22.90
N PHE A 312 -8.66 3.40 -23.51
CA PHE A 312 -9.69 4.41 -23.26
C PHE A 312 -10.84 3.84 -22.43
N LEU A 313 -11.25 4.58 -21.39
CA LEU A 313 -12.53 4.40 -20.72
C LEU A 313 -13.52 5.38 -21.34
N ILE A 314 -14.53 4.84 -22.02
CA ILE A 314 -15.51 5.61 -22.80
C ILE A 314 -16.75 5.87 -21.96
N THR A 315 -17.16 7.14 -21.92
CA THR A 315 -18.36 7.62 -21.20
C THR A 315 -19.29 8.44 -22.10
N GLU A 316 -18.90 8.64 -23.37
CA GLU A 316 -19.61 9.52 -24.33
C GLU A 316 -21.05 9.04 -24.64
N HIS A 317 -21.33 7.75 -24.49
CA HIS A 317 -22.64 7.13 -24.70
C HIS A 317 -23.55 7.15 -23.47
N LEU A 318 -23.04 7.64 -22.33
CA LEU A 318 -23.76 7.71 -21.05
C LEU A 318 -24.70 8.95 -21.02
N ASP A 319 -25.65 8.90 -20.10
CA ASP A 319 -26.57 10.01 -19.86
C ASP A 319 -25.85 11.29 -19.42
N SER A 320 -26.45 12.45 -19.74
CA SER A 320 -25.90 13.77 -19.39
C SER A 320 -25.69 14.00 -17.87
N ASN A 321 -26.33 13.19 -17.02
CA ASN A 321 -26.20 13.27 -15.55
C ASN A 321 -24.91 12.63 -15.01
N VAL A 322 -24.08 12.00 -15.86
CA VAL A 322 -22.83 11.36 -15.43
C VAL A 322 -21.89 12.33 -14.71
N VAL A 323 -21.84 13.59 -15.14
CA VAL A 323 -21.03 14.64 -14.51
C VAL A 323 -21.50 14.96 -13.08
N GLU A 324 -22.83 15.08 -12.90
CA GLU A 324 -23.42 15.37 -11.58
C GLU A 324 -23.24 14.20 -10.62
N ARG A 325 -23.25 12.97 -11.14
CA ARG A 325 -23.11 11.75 -10.36
C ARG A 325 -21.67 11.50 -9.92
N PHE A 326 -20.66 11.99 -10.67
CA PHE A 326 -19.25 11.78 -10.39
C PHE A 326 -18.46 13.11 -10.36
N PRO A 327 -18.79 14.05 -9.46
CA PRO A 327 -18.23 15.41 -9.48
C PRO A 327 -16.73 15.43 -9.17
N THR A 328 -16.23 14.56 -8.31
CA THR A 328 -14.80 14.48 -7.97
C THR A 328 -13.97 14.03 -9.18
N ILE A 329 -14.47 13.02 -9.93
CA ILE A 329 -13.82 12.57 -11.16
C ILE A 329 -13.82 13.72 -12.17
N GLN A 330 -14.95 14.38 -12.38
CA GLN A 330 -15.08 15.50 -13.31
C GLN A 330 -14.09 16.62 -12.98
N SER A 331 -14.04 17.04 -11.71
CA SER A 331 -13.09 18.08 -11.26
C SER A 331 -11.62 17.69 -11.50
N ARG A 332 -11.28 16.40 -11.37
CA ARG A 332 -9.94 15.91 -11.66
C ARG A 332 -9.63 15.90 -13.15
N LEU A 333 -10.58 15.50 -13.98
CA LEU A 333 -10.46 15.47 -15.45
C LEU A 333 -10.28 16.87 -16.03
N GLU A 334 -11.00 17.86 -15.51
CA GLU A 334 -10.92 19.26 -15.95
C GLU A 334 -9.50 19.86 -15.84
N ARG A 335 -8.71 19.41 -14.87
CA ARG A 335 -7.30 19.82 -14.75
C ARG A 335 -6.45 19.41 -15.96
N HIS A 336 -6.93 18.43 -16.72
CA HIS A 336 -6.27 17.90 -17.93
C HIS A 336 -7.02 18.25 -19.22
N GLY A 337 -8.05 19.11 -19.13
CA GLY A 337 -8.86 19.48 -20.28
C GLY A 337 -9.77 18.36 -20.77
N LEU A 338 -10.07 17.34 -19.91
CA LEU A 338 -10.93 16.21 -20.19
C LEU A 338 -12.27 16.37 -19.45
N SER A 339 -13.34 15.75 -19.97
CA SER A 339 -14.67 15.79 -19.38
C SER A 339 -15.40 14.46 -19.55
N LEU A 340 -16.12 14.04 -18.50
CA LEU A 340 -17.06 12.92 -18.57
C LEU A 340 -18.15 13.17 -19.61
N GLY A 341 -18.54 12.12 -20.30
CA GLY A 341 -19.58 12.18 -21.35
C GLY A 341 -19.16 12.85 -22.66
N LYS A 342 -17.89 13.30 -22.77
CA LYS A 342 -17.40 14.02 -23.97
C LYS A 342 -16.09 13.47 -24.52
N ASP A 343 -15.16 13.11 -23.66
CA ASP A 343 -13.80 12.75 -24.05
C ASP A 343 -13.48 11.29 -23.71
N PRO A 344 -12.69 10.58 -24.55
CA PRO A 344 -12.15 9.28 -24.19
C PRO A 344 -11.12 9.46 -23.07
N LEU A 345 -11.32 8.79 -21.94
CA LEU A 345 -10.46 8.93 -20.78
C LEU A 345 -9.28 7.95 -20.88
N PRO A 346 -8.02 8.42 -20.97
CA PRO A 346 -6.88 7.51 -20.99
C PRO A 346 -6.73 6.84 -19.61
N VAL A 347 -6.79 5.50 -19.58
CA VAL A 347 -6.65 4.72 -18.35
C VAL A 347 -5.65 3.58 -18.53
N ALA A 348 -4.98 3.21 -17.44
CA ALA A 348 -4.13 2.05 -17.38
C ALA A 348 -4.24 1.38 -16.00
N PRO A 349 -3.93 0.09 -15.89
CA PRO A 349 -3.80 -0.53 -14.59
C PRO A 349 -2.68 0.13 -13.78
N ALA A 350 -2.94 0.35 -12.49
CA ALA A 350 -1.97 0.96 -11.59
C ALA A 350 -1.84 0.13 -10.31
N ALA A 351 -0.61 -0.05 -9.82
CA ALA A 351 -0.35 -0.67 -8.53
C ALA A 351 -1.07 0.13 -7.44
N HIS A 352 -1.81 -0.56 -6.57
CA HIS A 352 -2.75 0.07 -5.66
C HIS A 352 -2.54 -0.33 -4.20
N TYR A 353 -2.34 -1.63 -3.94
CA TYR A 353 -2.13 -2.15 -2.60
C TYR A 353 -1.14 -3.31 -2.62
N PHE A 354 -0.18 -3.28 -1.70
CA PHE A 354 0.82 -4.31 -1.54
C PHE A 354 0.35 -5.31 -0.48
N VAL A 355 -0.03 -6.54 -0.88
CA VAL A 355 -0.59 -7.55 0.03
C VAL A 355 0.49 -8.26 0.83
N GLY A 356 1.62 -8.54 0.19
CA GLY A 356 2.81 -9.06 0.84
C GLY A 356 3.50 -8.04 1.73
N GLY A 357 4.49 -8.48 2.48
CA GLY A 357 5.26 -7.60 3.36
C GLY A 357 6.00 -8.35 4.45
N LEU A 358 6.30 -7.65 5.54
CA LEU A 358 6.96 -8.22 6.72
C LEU A 358 6.05 -9.23 7.40
N ALA A 359 6.53 -10.46 7.57
CA ALA A 359 5.80 -11.49 8.29
C ALA A 359 5.69 -11.12 9.78
N VAL A 360 4.48 -11.05 10.28
CA VAL A 360 4.21 -10.70 11.68
C VAL A 360 3.38 -11.78 12.37
N ASN A 361 3.46 -11.81 13.70
CA ASN A 361 2.53 -12.59 14.52
C ASN A 361 1.20 -11.83 14.72
N LYS A 362 0.27 -12.43 15.44
CA LYS A 362 -1.05 -11.84 15.74
C LYS A 362 -1.00 -10.50 16.48
N ASP A 363 0.12 -10.14 17.08
CA ASP A 363 0.33 -8.92 17.86
C ASP A 363 1.28 -7.95 17.13
N GLY A 364 1.50 -8.14 15.83
CA GLY A 364 2.29 -7.24 14.97
C GLY A 364 3.81 -7.33 15.16
N ALA A 365 4.32 -8.24 16.01
CA ALA A 365 5.76 -8.41 16.18
C ALA A 365 6.37 -9.10 14.94
N VAL A 366 7.46 -8.51 14.41
CA VAL A 366 8.12 -8.94 13.17
C VAL A 366 8.89 -10.25 13.40
N LEU A 367 8.66 -11.23 12.54
CA LEU A 367 9.31 -12.54 12.61
C LEU A 367 10.71 -12.51 11.97
N GLN A 368 11.65 -13.31 12.52
CA GLN A 368 12.97 -13.52 11.96
C GLN A 368 12.91 -14.48 10.75
N ASN A 369 13.86 -14.33 9.82
CA ASN A 369 13.86 -15.09 8.56
C ASN A 369 14.07 -16.60 8.76
N ASP A 370 14.90 -16.99 9.71
CA ASP A 370 15.33 -18.38 9.93
C ASP A 370 14.62 -19.09 11.10
N GLN A 371 13.76 -18.37 11.84
CA GLN A 371 13.09 -18.85 13.03
C GLN A 371 11.65 -18.32 13.11
N GLU A 372 10.78 -19.03 13.87
CA GLU A 372 9.45 -18.51 14.22
C GLU A 372 9.47 -17.48 15.36
N ARG A 373 10.67 -17.00 15.73
CA ARG A 373 10.85 -15.98 16.77
C ARG A 373 10.69 -14.58 16.20
N SER A 374 10.21 -13.67 17.01
CA SER A 374 10.18 -12.25 16.65
C SER A 374 11.53 -11.56 16.92
N ILE A 375 11.78 -10.47 16.20
CA ILE A 375 12.85 -9.52 16.53
C ILE A 375 12.36 -8.69 17.72
N GLY A 376 13.09 -8.69 18.82
CA GLY A 376 12.70 -7.97 20.03
C GLY A 376 12.58 -6.46 19.78
N GLY A 377 11.48 -5.86 20.26
CA GLY A 377 11.20 -4.44 20.10
C GLY A 377 10.83 -3.99 18.67
N LEU A 378 10.71 -4.92 17.69
CA LEU A 378 10.33 -4.58 16.32
C LEU A 378 8.91 -5.02 15.99
N TYR A 379 8.10 -4.06 15.52
CA TYR A 379 6.72 -4.27 15.11
C TYR A 379 6.50 -3.74 13.69
N ALA A 380 5.60 -4.37 12.95
CA ALA A 380 5.13 -3.88 11.65
C ALA A 380 3.59 -3.85 11.62
N ILE A 381 3.02 -2.72 11.21
CA ILE A 381 1.59 -2.43 11.27
C ILE A 381 1.08 -1.75 10.00
N GLY A 382 -0.14 -2.09 9.58
CA GLY A 382 -0.71 -1.63 8.32
C GLY A 382 -0.05 -2.29 7.11
N GLU A 383 -0.10 -1.67 5.95
CA GLU A 383 0.25 -2.25 4.64
C GLU A 383 1.69 -2.76 4.51
N VAL A 384 2.61 -2.36 5.39
CA VAL A 384 3.98 -2.90 5.42
C VAL A 384 4.04 -4.33 5.96
N ALA A 385 3.01 -4.75 6.69
CA ALA A 385 2.93 -6.05 7.35
C ALA A 385 2.14 -7.06 6.50
N CYS A 386 2.65 -8.27 6.38
CA CYS A 386 1.91 -9.42 5.90
C CYS A 386 1.34 -10.18 7.10
N THR A 387 0.10 -9.87 7.44
CA THR A 387 -0.61 -10.42 8.60
C THR A 387 -1.23 -11.78 8.34
N GLY A 388 -1.51 -12.09 7.05
CA GLY A 388 -2.30 -13.23 6.62
C GLY A 388 -3.81 -12.92 6.47
N MET A 389 -4.26 -11.71 6.80
CA MET A 389 -5.67 -11.33 6.65
C MET A 389 -6.13 -11.33 5.20
N HIS A 390 -5.30 -10.84 4.28
CA HIS A 390 -5.70 -10.60 2.90
C HIS A 390 -5.49 -11.80 1.96
N GLY A 391 -4.75 -12.81 2.40
CA GLY A 391 -4.43 -13.96 1.56
C GLY A 391 -3.80 -13.55 0.23
N ALA A 392 -4.31 -14.08 -0.88
CA ALA A 392 -3.78 -13.79 -2.21
C ALA A 392 -4.44 -12.57 -2.90
N ASN A 393 -5.43 -11.92 -2.25
CA ASN A 393 -6.08 -10.72 -2.78
C ASN A 393 -6.92 -10.02 -1.70
N ARG A 394 -6.74 -8.73 -1.54
CA ARG A 394 -7.38 -7.92 -0.50
C ARG A 394 -8.84 -7.58 -0.87
N LEU A 395 -9.76 -7.81 0.06
CA LEU A 395 -11.12 -7.26 0.00
C LEU A 395 -11.07 -5.74 0.20
N ALA A 396 -11.85 -5.00 -0.57
CA ALA A 396 -11.93 -3.55 -0.46
C ALA A 396 -12.28 -3.10 0.97
N SER A 397 -11.78 -1.94 1.40
CA SER A 397 -12.01 -1.32 2.72
C SER A 397 -11.53 -2.11 3.96
N ASN A 398 -10.93 -3.31 3.78
CA ASN A 398 -10.28 -4.04 4.86
C ASN A 398 -8.90 -3.49 5.25
N SER A 399 -8.23 -2.73 4.38
CA SER A 399 -6.88 -2.21 4.67
C SER A 399 -6.84 -1.22 5.82
N LEU A 400 -7.83 -0.31 5.91
CA LEU A 400 -7.91 0.63 7.02
C LEU A 400 -8.29 -0.08 8.33
N LEU A 401 -9.14 -1.11 8.27
CA LEU A 401 -9.48 -1.93 9.42
C LEU A 401 -8.26 -2.69 9.96
N GLU A 402 -7.54 -3.41 9.10
CA GLU A 402 -6.30 -4.09 9.47
C GLU A 402 -5.31 -3.14 10.13
N ALA A 403 -5.13 -1.96 9.53
CA ALA A 403 -4.19 -0.96 10.03
C ALA A 403 -4.49 -0.52 11.48
N VAL A 404 -5.75 -0.25 11.82
CA VAL A 404 -6.10 0.16 13.20
C VAL A 404 -6.11 -1.01 14.18
N VAL A 405 -6.52 -2.22 13.74
CA VAL A 405 -6.49 -3.41 14.59
C VAL A 405 -5.06 -3.77 14.95
N TYR A 406 -4.17 -3.86 13.97
CA TYR A 406 -2.77 -4.21 14.24
C TYR A 406 -2.00 -3.09 14.97
N ALA A 407 -2.32 -1.82 14.71
CA ALA A 407 -1.78 -0.72 15.50
C ALA A 407 -2.18 -0.81 16.97
N HIS A 408 -3.44 -1.14 17.25
CA HIS A 408 -3.91 -1.39 18.63
C HIS A 408 -3.17 -2.58 19.25
N ARG A 409 -3.18 -3.74 18.58
CA ARG A 409 -2.60 -4.98 19.12
C ARG A 409 -1.10 -4.86 19.40
N ALA A 410 -0.34 -4.28 18.48
CA ALA A 410 1.09 -4.04 18.65
C ALA A 410 1.38 -3.09 19.84
N SER A 411 0.57 -2.04 19.97
CA SER A 411 0.69 -1.12 21.09
C SER A 411 0.35 -1.79 22.42
N GLU A 412 -0.75 -2.53 22.52
CA GLU A 412 -1.14 -3.25 23.76
C GLU A 412 -0.10 -4.32 24.15
N TYR A 413 0.42 -5.04 23.15
CA TYR A 413 1.47 -6.04 23.40
C TYR A 413 2.74 -5.38 23.94
N PHE A 414 3.20 -4.28 23.33
CA PHE A 414 4.34 -3.49 23.81
C PHE A 414 4.11 -2.96 25.24
N ILE A 415 2.94 -2.36 25.50
CA ILE A 415 2.58 -1.84 26.81
C ILE A 415 2.58 -2.93 27.88
N ALA A 416 2.04 -4.11 27.55
CA ALA A 416 2.00 -5.26 28.47
C ALA A 416 3.38 -5.83 28.79
N LEU A 417 4.32 -5.78 27.83
CA LEU A 417 5.71 -6.17 28.06
C LEU A 417 6.42 -5.24 29.04
N ASN A 418 6.01 -3.96 29.10
CA ASN A 418 6.56 -2.91 29.97
C ASN A 418 8.12 -2.94 29.99
N PRO A 419 8.78 -2.82 28.83
CA PRO A 419 10.22 -2.97 28.76
C PRO A 419 10.95 -1.90 29.59
N GLU A 420 12.05 -2.28 30.21
CA GLU A 420 12.93 -1.29 30.84
C GLU A 420 13.58 -0.42 29.76
N PRO A 421 13.72 0.90 30.02
CA PRO A 421 14.35 1.81 29.06
C PRO A 421 15.76 1.37 28.71
N ASN A 422 16.08 1.43 27.41
CA ASN A 422 17.41 1.14 26.92
C ASN A 422 18.41 2.20 27.36
N THR A 423 19.41 1.80 28.10
CA THR A 423 20.51 2.66 28.55
C THR A 423 21.82 2.36 27.80
N SER A 424 21.80 1.47 26.80
CA SER A 424 22.99 1.10 26.05
C SER A 424 23.45 2.24 25.14
N ASP A 425 24.77 2.40 25.05
CA ASP A 425 25.39 3.31 24.09
C ASP A 425 25.19 2.77 22.68
N ILE A 426 24.53 3.55 21.82
CA ILE A 426 24.22 3.17 20.44
C ILE A 426 25.21 3.89 19.54
N PRO A 427 25.90 3.18 18.63
CA PRO A 427 26.91 3.81 17.78
C PRO A 427 26.26 4.80 16.81
N ASP A 428 26.84 5.99 16.72
CA ASP A 428 26.52 6.91 15.66
C ASP A 428 26.93 6.36 14.31
N TRP A 429 26.16 6.75 13.30
CA TRP A 429 26.55 6.46 11.92
C TRP A 429 27.83 7.21 11.54
N ARG A 430 28.69 6.57 10.77
CA ARG A 430 29.99 7.12 10.39
C ARG A 430 30.13 7.14 8.88
N ALA A 431 30.50 8.31 8.33
CA ALA A 431 30.78 8.47 6.92
C ALA A 431 32.15 7.91 6.50
N ASP A 432 33.07 7.82 7.45
CA ASP A 432 34.48 7.42 7.26
C ASP A 432 35.10 8.07 5.98
N GLU A 433 35.38 7.26 4.93
CA GLU A 433 35.96 7.74 3.67
C GLU A 433 34.91 7.99 2.55
N MET A 434 33.62 8.04 2.88
CA MET A 434 32.56 8.29 1.90
C MET A 434 32.63 9.71 1.36
N VAL A 435 32.21 9.87 0.12
CA VAL A 435 32.18 11.17 -0.59
C VAL A 435 30.76 11.55 -0.99
N ASP A 436 30.53 12.84 -1.24
CA ASP A 436 29.24 13.28 -1.77
C ASP A 436 29.00 12.69 -3.16
N LEU A 437 27.74 12.37 -3.44
CA LEU A 437 27.32 11.90 -4.75
C LEU A 437 27.48 13.02 -5.77
N GLN A 438 28.33 12.82 -6.77
CA GLN A 438 28.65 13.84 -7.78
C GLN A 438 27.59 13.93 -8.90
N GLU A 439 26.95 12.81 -9.23
CA GLU A 439 25.99 12.71 -10.34
C GLU A 439 24.70 12.04 -9.89
N HIS A 440 23.57 12.75 -9.95
CA HIS A 440 22.24 12.24 -9.60
C HIS A 440 21.54 11.57 -10.79
N ALA A 441 21.91 11.90 -12.04
CA ALA A 441 21.27 11.38 -13.23
C ALA A 441 21.26 9.85 -13.33
N PRO A 442 22.31 9.10 -12.95
CA PRO A 442 22.28 7.65 -12.93
C PRO A 442 21.18 7.06 -12.03
N LEU A 443 20.98 7.63 -10.83
CA LEU A 443 19.94 7.15 -9.91
C LEU A 443 18.52 7.34 -10.49
N VAL A 444 18.26 8.45 -11.15
CA VAL A 444 16.96 8.72 -11.81
C VAL A 444 16.74 7.74 -12.96
N HIS A 445 17.78 7.48 -13.77
CA HIS A 445 17.73 6.52 -14.86
C HIS A 445 17.47 5.10 -14.34
N ASP A 446 18.20 4.65 -13.32
CA ASP A 446 18.09 3.32 -12.75
C ASP A 446 16.74 3.09 -12.08
N ARG A 447 16.18 4.11 -11.40
CA ARG A 447 14.80 4.08 -10.89
C ARG A 447 13.79 3.86 -12.02
N SER A 448 13.92 4.58 -13.12
CA SER A 448 13.03 4.43 -14.29
C SER A 448 13.17 3.06 -14.95
N ALA A 449 14.39 2.53 -15.04
CA ALA A 449 14.67 1.19 -15.57
C ALA A 449 14.07 0.09 -14.68
N LEU A 450 14.19 0.23 -13.34
CA LEU A 450 13.58 -0.67 -12.38
C LEU A 450 12.05 -0.66 -12.50
N GLN A 451 11.42 0.50 -12.51
CA GLN A 451 9.97 0.67 -12.65
C GLN A 451 9.45 0.06 -13.96
N SER A 452 10.20 0.23 -15.06
CA SER A 452 9.88 -0.38 -16.34
C SER A 452 9.98 -1.90 -16.29
N THR A 453 11.04 -2.43 -15.69
CA THR A 453 11.25 -3.87 -15.52
C THR A 453 10.12 -4.49 -14.67
N MET A 454 9.78 -3.87 -13.56
CA MET A 454 8.73 -4.37 -12.67
C MET A 454 7.35 -4.32 -13.35
N THR A 455 7.04 -3.26 -14.09
CA THR A 455 5.76 -3.14 -14.80
C THR A 455 5.62 -4.16 -15.92
N ASP A 456 6.65 -4.30 -16.76
CA ASP A 456 6.56 -5.07 -17.98
C ASP A 456 6.79 -6.58 -17.74
N ASP A 457 7.64 -6.95 -16.79
CA ASP A 457 8.10 -8.31 -16.57
C ASP A 457 7.55 -8.97 -15.29
N VAL A 458 7.26 -8.19 -14.24
CA VAL A 458 6.81 -8.68 -12.92
C VAL A 458 5.44 -8.12 -12.54
N GLY A 459 4.76 -7.45 -13.47
CA GLY A 459 3.45 -6.84 -13.27
C GLY A 459 2.29 -7.84 -13.28
N LEU A 460 1.15 -7.43 -13.84
CA LEU A 460 -0.11 -8.18 -13.82
C LEU A 460 -0.04 -9.57 -14.48
N VAL A 461 0.48 -9.63 -15.71
CA VAL A 461 0.63 -10.89 -16.45
C VAL A 461 2.11 -11.23 -16.58
N LYS A 462 2.54 -12.22 -15.83
CA LYS A 462 3.91 -12.73 -15.81
C LYS A 462 4.11 -13.86 -16.83
N SER A 463 5.35 -14.21 -17.09
CA SER A 463 5.77 -15.46 -17.74
C SER A 463 7.16 -15.85 -17.23
N ASN A 464 7.52 -17.14 -17.35
CA ASN A 464 8.84 -17.63 -16.90
C ASN A 464 9.98 -16.85 -17.56
N SER A 465 9.86 -16.58 -18.87
CA SER A 465 10.87 -15.83 -19.63
C SER A 465 10.99 -14.36 -19.17
N ARG A 466 9.87 -13.72 -18.84
CA ARG A 466 9.84 -12.35 -18.29
C ARG A 466 10.48 -12.30 -16.91
N LEU A 467 10.10 -13.21 -16.01
CA LEU A 467 10.65 -13.28 -14.65
C LEU A 467 12.17 -13.49 -14.67
N LEU A 468 12.70 -14.39 -15.53
CA LEU A 468 14.14 -14.59 -15.70
C LEU A 468 14.86 -13.34 -16.25
N ARG A 469 14.20 -12.58 -17.12
CA ARG A 469 14.73 -11.31 -17.63
C ARG A 469 14.76 -10.24 -16.55
N ALA A 470 13.69 -10.13 -15.75
CA ALA A 470 13.60 -9.22 -14.62
C ALA A 470 14.69 -9.50 -13.59
N GLU A 471 14.85 -10.75 -13.19
CA GLU A 471 15.89 -11.19 -12.24
C GLU A 471 17.28 -10.68 -12.64
N ARG A 472 17.68 -10.90 -13.92
CA ARG A 472 18.98 -10.45 -14.43
C ARG A 472 19.15 -8.93 -14.37
N ARG A 473 18.10 -8.18 -14.71
CA ARG A 473 18.12 -6.71 -14.69
C ARG A 473 18.17 -6.17 -13.26
N ILE A 474 17.38 -6.74 -12.36
CA ILE A 474 17.36 -6.36 -10.95
C ILE A 474 18.72 -6.66 -10.30
N CYS A 475 19.34 -7.80 -10.62
CA CYS A 475 20.67 -8.16 -10.13
C CYS A 475 21.74 -7.12 -10.56
N LEU A 476 21.74 -6.70 -11.83
CA LEU A 476 22.65 -5.66 -12.31
C LEU A 476 22.43 -4.32 -11.60
N LEU A 477 21.18 -3.88 -11.46
CA LEU A 477 20.84 -2.65 -10.72
C LEU A 477 21.27 -2.74 -9.27
N LYS A 478 21.11 -3.89 -8.61
CA LYS A 478 21.56 -4.13 -7.24
C LYS A 478 23.08 -3.94 -7.10
N GLU A 479 23.86 -4.53 -8.00
CA GLU A 479 25.32 -4.39 -8.00
C GLU A 479 25.76 -2.93 -8.17
N GLU A 480 25.12 -2.18 -9.08
CA GLU A 480 25.44 -0.76 -9.30
C GLU A 480 25.08 0.10 -8.08
N VAL A 481 23.88 -0.08 -7.54
CA VAL A 481 23.40 0.67 -6.37
C VAL A 481 24.26 0.39 -5.13
N GLU A 482 24.60 -0.88 -4.85
CA GLU A 482 25.46 -1.23 -3.72
C GLU A 482 26.89 -0.69 -3.91
N ARG A 483 27.39 -0.58 -5.13
CA ARG A 483 28.68 0.05 -5.43
C ARG A 483 28.66 1.57 -5.11
N ILE A 484 27.57 2.26 -5.46
CA ILE A 484 27.39 3.67 -5.12
C ILE A 484 27.23 3.83 -3.62
N TRP A 485 26.38 3.00 -3.00
CA TRP A 485 26.11 3.00 -1.57
C TRP A 485 27.39 2.85 -0.72
N SER A 486 28.29 1.97 -1.12
CA SER A 486 29.53 1.71 -0.39
C SER A 486 30.56 2.85 -0.43
N ARG A 487 30.35 3.89 -1.29
CA ARG A 487 31.30 4.96 -1.54
C ARG A 487 30.76 6.35 -1.25
N CYS A 488 29.44 6.51 -1.32
CA CYS A 488 28.80 7.82 -1.25
C CYS A 488 28.04 8.01 0.05
N ILE A 489 28.04 9.23 0.56
CA ILE A 489 27.19 9.65 1.66
C ILE A 489 25.73 9.42 1.22
N PRO A 490 24.88 8.79 2.06
CA PRO A 490 23.49 8.53 1.73
C PRO A 490 22.72 9.82 1.38
N SER A 491 22.00 9.79 0.26
CA SER A 491 20.97 10.77 -0.08
C SER A 491 19.61 10.11 -0.11
N VAL A 492 18.53 10.90 -0.07
CA VAL A 492 17.15 10.35 -0.10
C VAL A 492 16.96 9.47 -1.35
N GLU A 493 17.40 9.91 -2.51
CA GLU A 493 17.25 9.17 -3.78
C GLU A 493 18.03 7.86 -3.77
N LEU A 494 19.24 7.86 -3.20
CA LEU A 494 20.07 6.65 -3.11
C LEU A 494 19.47 5.63 -2.14
N VAL A 495 18.99 6.08 -0.97
CA VAL A 495 18.32 5.22 0.02
C VAL A 495 17.07 4.60 -0.58
N GLU A 496 16.19 5.41 -1.22
CA GLU A 496 14.98 4.92 -1.86
C GLU A 496 15.28 3.91 -2.96
N LEU A 497 16.23 4.21 -3.85
CA LEU A 497 16.58 3.29 -4.95
C LEU A 497 17.14 1.96 -4.41
N ARG A 498 18.01 2.01 -3.40
CA ARG A 498 18.54 0.83 -2.73
C ARG A 498 17.43 -0.04 -2.14
N ASN A 499 16.46 0.59 -1.49
CA ASN A 499 15.30 -0.09 -0.92
C ASN A 499 14.41 -0.70 -2.01
N MET A 500 14.09 0.07 -3.05
CA MET A 500 13.28 -0.38 -4.18
C MET A 500 13.89 -1.58 -4.89
N VAL A 501 15.20 -1.59 -5.13
CA VAL A 501 15.89 -2.72 -5.79
C VAL A 501 15.79 -3.99 -4.94
N LEU A 502 15.99 -3.89 -3.62
CA LEU A 502 15.85 -5.04 -2.72
C LEU A 502 14.40 -5.57 -2.70
N VAL A 503 13.40 -4.69 -2.61
CA VAL A 503 12.00 -5.13 -2.61
C VAL A 503 11.60 -5.71 -3.96
N ALA A 504 12.09 -5.17 -5.08
CA ALA A 504 11.87 -5.72 -6.41
C ALA A 504 12.46 -7.14 -6.55
N GLU A 505 13.65 -7.38 -6.00
CA GLU A 505 14.27 -8.71 -5.94
C GLU A 505 13.35 -9.70 -5.20
N LEU A 506 12.85 -9.33 -4.02
CA LEU A 506 11.94 -10.17 -3.22
C LEU A 506 10.66 -10.52 -3.99
N VAL A 507 10.01 -9.52 -4.63
CA VAL A 507 8.82 -9.73 -5.46
C VAL A 507 9.12 -10.68 -6.63
N CYS A 508 10.25 -10.51 -7.28
CA CYS A 508 10.65 -11.37 -8.41
C CYS A 508 10.91 -12.82 -7.96
N VAL A 509 11.65 -13.00 -6.87
CA VAL A 509 11.98 -14.33 -6.30
C VAL A 509 10.72 -15.08 -5.88
N GLU A 510 9.81 -14.44 -5.13
CA GLU A 510 8.56 -15.09 -4.71
C GLU A 510 7.63 -15.35 -5.91
N SER A 511 7.59 -14.45 -6.91
CA SER A 511 6.87 -14.70 -8.16
C SER A 511 7.40 -15.91 -8.94
N GLN A 512 8.70 -16.19 -8.90
CA GLN A 512 9.30 -17.40 -9.52
C GLN A 512 9.08 -18.66 -8.69
N ALA A 513 9.05 -18.50 -7.37
CA ALA A 513 8.86 -19.61 -6.43
C ALA A 513 7.44 -20.19 -6.49
N ARG A 514 6.43 -19.35 -6.72
CA ARG A 514 5.03 -19.80 -6.82
C ARG A 514 4.79 -20.61 -8.10
N LYS A 515 4.22 -21.81 -7.91
CA LYS A 515 4.02 -22.78 -8.99
C LYS A 515 2.57 -22.92 -9.46
N GLU A 516 1.69 -22.05 -8.96
CA GLU A 516 0.26 -22.02 -9.31
C GLU A 516 -0.25 -20.60 -9.47
N ASN A 517 -1.25 -20.42 -10.32
CA ASN A 517 -1.97 -19.17 -10.43
C ASN A 517 -2.93 -19.06 -9.25
N LEU A 518 -2.78 -17.99 -8.45
CA LEU A 518 -3.59 -17.77 -7.26
C LEU A 518 -3.83 -16.27 -7.05
N GLY A 519 -5.09 -15.87 -6.92
CA GLY A 519 -5.46 -14.48 -6.62
C GLY A 519 -4.79 -13.47 -7.57
N LEU A 520 -3.97 -12.59 -7.01
CA LEU A 520 -3.25 -11.54 -7.75
C LEU A 520 -2.02 -12.05 -8.51
N HIS A 521 -1.52 -13.23 -8.22
CA HIS A 521 -0.42 -13.82 -8.97
C HIS A 521 -0.94 -14.58 -10.20
N TYR A 522 -0.57 -14.11 -11.39
CA TYR A 522 -0.88 -14.77 -12.64
C TYR A 522 0.35 -14.88 -13.54
N ASN A 523 0.76 -16.11 -13.80
CA ASN A 523 1.82 -16.46 -14.76
C ASN A 523 1.21 -17.30 -15.87
N LYS A 524 1.23 -16.79 -17.10
CA LYS A 524 0.59 -17.45 -18.25
C LYS A 524 1.20 -18.82 -18.60
N ASP A 525 2.42 -19.10 -18.15
CA ASP A 525 3.10 -20.37 -18.41
C ASP A 525 2.72 -21.44 -17.35
N LEU A 526 1.94 -21.08 -16.33
CA LEU A 526 1.35 -21.99 -15.34
C LEU A 526 -0.14 -22.28 -15.62
N ALA A 527 -0.71 -21.71 -16.69
CA ALA A 527 -2.12 -21.87 -17.05
C ALA A 527 -2.34 -23.12 -17.91
#